data_6f4ac76e26bd19b4ba775c8fd1ce0543
#
_entry.id   6f4ac76e26bd19b4ba775c8fd1ce0543
#
_cell.length_a   1.000
_cell.length_b   1.000
_cell.length_c   1.000
_cell.angle_alpha   90.00
_cell.angle_beta   90.00
_cell.angle_gamma   90.00
#
_symmetry.space_group_name_H-M   'P 1'
#
loop_
_entity.id
_entity.type
_entity.pdbx_description
1 polymer ?
#
loop_
_entity_poly.entity_id
_entity_poly.type
_entity_poly.pdbx_seq_one_letter_code
_entity_poly.pdbx_strand_id
1 'polypeptide(L)' 'MIELYSIRDVARILAVQESRLRYWTQTGFVGPTVRKGGRFYYTFTDLVAVKSAKDLLAADVSLQTARK' A
#
# COMPACT_ATOMS: atom_id res chain seq x y z
N MET A 1 7.86 -1.21 -20.91
CA MET A 1 8.28 -0.10 -20.04
C MET A 1 7.59 -0.26 -18.68
N ILE A 2 8.37 -0.26 -17.61
CA ILE A 2 7.82 -0.40 -16.26
C ILE A 2 7.49 0.98 -15.72
N GLU A 3 6.24 1.17 -15.31
CA GLU A 3 5.80 2.39 -14.71
C GLU A 3 6.03 2.32 -13.20
N LEU A 4 6.66 3.36 -12.65
CA LEU A 4 6.98 3.42 -11.23
C LEU A 4 6.16 4.50 -10.54
N TYR A 5 5.73 4.22 -9.32
CA TYR A 5 4.90 5.12 -8.54
C TYR A 5 5.58 5.45 -7.22
N SER A 6 5.58 6.73 -6.85
CA SER A 6 6.09 7.16 -5.55
C SER A 6 5.04 6.84 -4.46
N ILE A 7 5.47 6.93 -3.19
CA ILE A 7 4.55 6.73 -2.07
C ILE A 7 3.39 7.75 -2.13
N ARG A 8 3.69 8.97 -2.56
CA ARG A 8 2.68 10.02 -2.70
C ARG A 8 1.65 9.64 -3.76
N ASP A 9 2.13 9.12 -4.89
CA ASP A 9 1.25 8.68 -5.97
C ASP A 9 0.34 7.56 -5.51
N VAL A 10 0.90 6.57 -4.82
CA VAL A 10 0.14 5.43 -4.32
C VAL A 10 -0.91 5.89 -3.30
N ALA A 11 -0.53 6.77 -2.40
CA ALA A 11 -1.46 7.32 -1.40
C ALA A 11 -2.64 7.98 -2.06
N ARG A 12 -2.40 8.75 -3.12
CA ARG A 12 -3.45 9.45 -3.85
C ARG A 12 -4.33 8.49 -4.66
N ILE A 13 -3.69 7.58 -5.40
CA ILE A 13 -4.41 6.65 -6.29
C ILE A 13 -5.31 5.72 -5.49
N LEU A 14 -4.82 5.21 -4.38
CA LEU A 14 -5.54 4.21 -3.58
C LEU A 14 -6.26 4.81 -2.37
N ALA A 15 -6.19 6.12 -2.19
CA ALA A 15 -6.82 6.81 -1.05
C ALA A 15 -6.36 6.23 0.29
N VAL A 16 -5.05 6.03 0.44
CA VAL A 16 -4.43 5.52 1.66
C VAL A 16 -3.46 6.59 2.18
N GLN A 17 -3.41 6.79 3.48
CA GLN A 17 -2.48 7.76 4.06
C GLN A 17 -1.03 7.30 3.89
N GLU A 18 -0.13 8.24 3.61
CA GLU A 18 1.30 7.93 3.45
C GLU A 18 1.88 7.28 4.70
N SER A 19 1.46 7.73 5.88
CA SER A 19 1.94 7.17 7.14
C SER A 19 1.59 5.69 7.26
N ARG A 20 0.43 5.30 6.78
CA ARG A 20 0.02 3.90 6.78
C ARG A 20 0.87 3.08 5.80
N LEU A 21 1.15 3.64 4.63
CA LEU A 21 2.01 2.97 3.65
C LEU A 21 3.42 2.77 4.20
N ARG A 22 3.94 3.77 4.91
CA ARG A 22 5.26 3.66 5.55
C ARG A 22 5.26 2.60 6.64
N TYR A 23 4.21 2.53 7.43
CA TYR A 23 4.08 1.52 8.48
C TYR A 23 4.06 0.12 7.88
N TRP A 24 3.29 -0.10 6.83
CA TRP A 24 3.24 -1.40 6.16
C TRP A 24 4.60 -1.79 5.59
N THR A 25 5.34 -0.81 5.05
CA THR A 25 6.70 -1.06 4.54
C THR A 25 7.64 -1.46 5.67
N GLN A 26 7.58 -0.76 6.79
CA GLN A 26 8.45 -1.03 7.94
C GLN A 26 8.19 -2.41 8.55
N THR A 27 6.95 -2.84 8.56
CA THR A 27 6.58 -4.15 9.12
C THR A 27 6.79 -5.29 8.14
N GLY A 28 7.13 -5.00 6.89
CA GLY A 28 7.30 -6.00 5.86
C GLY A 28 6.00 -6.59 5.36
N PHE A 29 4.87 -5.93 5.64
CA PHE A 29 3.56 -6.42 5.23
C PHE A 29 3.37 -6.26 3.73
N VAL A 30 3.53 -5.04 3.23
CA VAL A 30 3.45 -4.73 1.81
C VAL A 30 4.15 -3.39 1.59
N GLY A 31 4.87 -3.26 0.48
CA GLY A 31 5.58 -2.02 0.21
C GLY A 31 6.25 -2.02 -1.15
N PRO A 32 7.03 -0.97 -1.43
CA PRO A 32 7.69 -0.82 -2.72
C PRO A 32 8.77 -1.89 -2.91
N THR A 33 8.93 -2.36 -4.14
CA THR A 33 9.91 -3.39 -4.47
C THR A 33 11.03 -2.87 -5.35
N VAL A 34 10.94 -1.64 -5.84
CA VAL A 34 11.98 -1.05 -6.70
C VAL A 34 12.68 0.07 -5.96
N ARG A 35 14.01 0.07 -6.01
CA ARG A 35 14.83 1.15 -5.47
C ARG A 35 15.61 1.79 -6.60
N LYS A 36 15.50 3.11 -6.72
CA LYS A 36 16.19 3.85 -7.78
C LYS A 36 16.62 5.21 -7.24
N GLY A 37 17.91 5.53 -7.40
CA GLY A 37 18.43 6.81 -6.94
C GLY A 37 18.25 7.05 -5.45
N GLY A 38 18.32 6.00 -4.62
CA GLY A 38 18.15 6.12 -3.17
C GLY A 38 16.71 6.23 -2.72
N ARG A 39 15.76 6.15 -3.64
CA ARG A 39 14.33 6.23 -3.34
C ARG A 39 13.63 4.94 -3.70
N PHE A 40 12.57 4.63 -2.97
CA PHE A 40 11.76 3.44 -3.22
C PHE A 40 10.56 3.81 -4.09
N TYR A 41 10.21 2.89 -5.00
CA TYR A 41 9.08 3.07 -5.90
C TYR A 41 8.24 1.80 -5.94
N TYR A 42 6.95 1.98 -6.13
CA TYR A 42 5.98 0.89 -6.27
C TYR A 42 5.81 0.58 -7.75
N THR A 43 5.74 -0.71 -8.08
CA THR A 43 5.34 -1.15 -9.42
C THR A 43 3.82 -1.28 -9.47
N PHE A 44 3.28 -1.57 -10.67
CA PHE A 44 1.86 -1.84 -10.78
C PHE A 44 1.46 -3.07 -9.92
N THR A 45 2.29 -4.09 -9.92
CA THR A 45 2.06 -5.28 -9.08
C THR A 45 2.01 -4.88 -7.60
N ASP A 46 2.89 -3.98 -7.19
CA ASP A 46 2.89 -3.49 -5.81
C ASP A 46 1.60 -2.73 -5.49
N LEU A 47 1.09 -1.96 -6.45
CA LEU A 47 -0.19 -1.25 -6.27
C LEU A 47 -1.32 -2.24 -6.02
N VAL A 48 -1.35 -3.32 -6.78
CA VAL A 48 -2.37 -4.36 -6.61
C VAL A 48 -2.26 -4.97 -5.22
N ALA A 49 -1.04 -5.23 -4.76
CA ALA A 49 -0.81 -5.79 -3.43
C ALA A 49 -1.30 -4.84 -2.34
N VAL A 50 -1.01 -3.55 -2.47
CA VAL A 50 -1.45 -2.54 -1.50
C VAL A 50 -2.97 -2.44 -1.49
N LYS A 51 -3.59 -2.43 -2.66
CA LYS A 51 -5.05 -2.39 -2.77
C LYS A 51 -5.69 -3.60 -2.10
N SER A 52 -5.12 -4.78 -2.34
CA SER A 52 -5.62 -6.02 -1.73
C SER A 52 -5.49 -5.96 -0.21
N ALA A 53 -4.37 -5.46 0.30
CA ALA A 53 -4.16 -5.30 1.74
C ALA A 53 -5.18 -4.33 2.34
N LYS A 54 -5.41 -3.21 1.67
CA LYS A 54 -6.37 -2.22 2.11
C LYS A 54 -7.79 -2.81 2.19
N ASP A 55 -8.20 -3.52 1.15
CA ASP A 55 -9.52 -4.12 1.08
C ASP A 55 -9.69 -5.21 2.15
N LEU A 56 -8.66 -6.00 2.36
CA LEU A 56 -8.68 -7.06 3.36
C LEU A 56 -8.83 -6.49 4.77
N LEU A 57 -8.08 -5.44 5.09
CA LEU A 57 -8.16 -4.81 6.40
C LEU A 57 -9.50 -4.12 6.62
N ALA A 58 -10.04 -3.52 5.57
CA ALA A 58 -11.38 -2.90 5.64
C ALA A 58 -12.45 -3.94 5.91
N ALA A 59 -12.37 -5.09 5.25
CA ALA A 59 -13.32 -6.18 5.47
C ALA A 59 -13.22 -6.72 6.88
N ASP A 60 -12.00 -6.87 7.40
CA ASP A 60 -11.78 -7.36 8.76
C ASP A 60 -12.38 -6.41 9.79
N VAL A 61 -12.19 -5.11 9.61
CA VAL A 61 -12.77 -4.10 10.51
C VAL A 61 -14.29 -4.16 10.44
N SER A 62 -14.87 -4.32 9.26
CA SER A 62 -16.31 -4.45 9.09
C SER A 62 -16.86 -5.66 9.83
N LEU A 63 -16.16 -6.79 9.75
CA LEU A 63 -16.59 -8.01 10.45
C LEU A 63 -16.58 -7.83 11.96
N GLN A 64 -15.53 -7.18 12.48
CA GLN A 64 -15.43 -6.91 13.91
C GLN A 64 -16.56 -5.99 14.38
N THR A 65 -16.88 -4.99 13.58
CA THR A 65 -17.97 -4.08 13.89
C THR A 65 -19.31 -4.78 13.88
N ALA A 66 -19.52 -5.70 12.94
CA ALA A 66 -20.77 -6.43 12.82
C ALA A 66 -21.01 -7.39 13.99
N ARG A 67 -19.94 -7.80 14.67
CA ARG A 67 -20.08 -8.74 15.80
C ARG A 67 -20.57 -8.08 17.08
N LYS A 68 -20.54 -6.76 17.12
CA LYS A 68 -21.06 -6.04 18.25
C LYS A 68 -22.57 -5.86 18.10
#